data_ec7555c31957ba55d9fab280997a4542
#
_entry.id   ec7555c31957ba55d9fab280997a4542
#
_cell.length_a   1.000
_cell.length_b   1.000
_cell.length_c   1.000
_cell.angle_alpha   90.00
_cell.angle_beta   90.00
_cell.angle_gamma   90.00
#
_symmetry.space_group_name_H-M   'P 1'
#
loop_
_entity.id
_entity.type
_entity.pdbx_description
1 polymer ?
#
loop_
_entity_poly.entity_id
_entity_poly.type
_entity_poly.pdbx_seq_one_letter_code
_entity_poly.pdbx_strand_id
1 'polypeptide(L)'
;MSTQGSARDQPPVQAPRQASPHDVIGVGVAFLAAGLYFMLGAADLLPMPETNGPMFIVFCAGLAFAFAGLTCMVRARAGMTDSQSEVPDSAPRWTKMSFRVLAIGVSGALATIGTWIAIGSGPRAFSLSAPFVEMQTAGEMIGRAVFGLGAVIVWIYVIALTVGTVRKLFDR
;
A
#
# COMPACT_ATOMS: atom_id res chain seq x y z
N MET A 1 13.02 -57.74 -7.11
CA MET A 1 13.52 -56.94 -5.95
C MET A 1 12.96 -55.56 -6.10
N SER A 2 11.83 -55.32 -5.43
CA SER A 2 11.09 -54.04 -5.49
C SER A 2 11.52 -53.21 -4.28
N THR A 3 12.27 -52.17 -4.53
CA THR A 3 12.60 -51.12 -3.54
C THR A 3 11.42 -50.16 -3.42
N GLN A 4 10.49 -50.45 -2.50
CA GLN A 4 9.56 -49.46 -1.98
C GLN A 4 10.34 -48.45 -1.12
N GLY A 5 10.82 -47.38 -1.71
CA GLY A 5 11.45 -46.24 -1.03
C GLY A 5 10.43 -45.53 -0.17
N SER A 6 10.77 -45.44 1.09
CA SER A 6 10.12 -44.80 2.22
C SER A 6 9.66 -43.37 1.93
N ALA A 7 8.37 -43.20 1.63
CA ALA A 7 7.70 -41.92 1.55
C ALA A 7 7.07 -41.48 2.89
N ARG A 8 7.77 -41.76 4.00
CA ARG A 8 7.28 -41.48 5.34
C ARG A 8 8.30 -40.68 6.12
N ASP A 9 8.32 -39.39 5.99
CA ASP A 9 8.80 -38.46 7.04
C ASP A 9 8.85 -37.02 6.51
N GLN A 10 7.84 -36.61 5.71
CA GLN A 10 7.63 -35.17 5.56
C GLN A 10 6.84 -34.72 6.79
N PRO A 11 7.38 -33.80 7.60
CA PRO A 11 6.61 -33.20 8.69
C PRO A 11 5.35 -32.57 8.10
N PRO A 12 4.19 -32.63 8.78
CA PRO A 12 2.95 -32.09 8.30
C PRO A 12 3.18 -30.61 7.98
N VAL A 13 2.95 -30.24 6.71
CA VAL A 13 3.00 -28.84 6.27
C VAL A 13 1.98 -28.09 7.14
N GLN A 14 2.47 -27.32 8.09
CA GLN A 14 1.61 -26.52 8.97
C GLN A 14 0.83 -25.58 8.07
N ALA A 15 -0.48 -25.75 8.06
CA ALA A 15 -1.37 -24.82 7.36
C ALA A 15 -1.09 -23.38 7.86
N PRO A 16 -0.99 -22.39 6.98
CA PRO A 16 -0.72 -21.01 7.37
C PRO A 16 -1.73 -20.59 8.44
N ARG A 17 -1.22 -20.12 9.57
CA ARG A 17 -2.05 -19.69 10.70
C ARG A 17 -2.90 -18.53 10.24
N GLN A 18 -4.20 -18.69 10.14
CA GLN A 18 -5.11 -17.61 9.80
C GLN A 18 -5.04 -16.55 10.90
N ALA A 19 -4.78 -15.29 10.51
CA ALA A 19 -4.76 -14.17 11.44
C ALA A 19 -6.14 -14.02 12.11
N SER A 20 -6.17 -13.80 13.41
CA SER A 20 -7.43 -13.58 14.11
C SER A 20 -8.00 -12.20 13.75
N PRO A 21 -9.34 -12.01 13.79
CA PRO A 21 -9.94 -10.68 13.55
C PRO A 21 -9.37 -9.58 14.47
N HIS A 22 -8.98 -9.96 15.68
CA HIS A 22 -8.35 -9.03 16.64
C HIS A 22 -6.96 -8.60 16.18
N ASP A 23 -6.15 -9.50 15.61
CA ASP A 23 -4.82 -9.17 15.08
C ASP A 23 -4.94 -8.18 13.91
N VAL A 24 -5.90 -8.39 13.03
CA VAL A 24 -6.16 -7.50 11.88
C VAL A 24 -6.61 -6.12 12.34
N ILE A 25 -7.47 -6.03 13.37
CA ILE A 25 -7.88 -4.74 13.96
C ILE A 25 -6.68 -4.06 14.61
N GLY A 26 -5.85 -4.79 15.37
CA GLY A 26 -4.65 -4.25 16.01
C GLY A 26 -3.68 -3.63 14.99
N VAL A 27 -3.41 -4.33 13.89
CA VAL A 27 -2.62 -3.82 12.78
C VAL A 27 -3.27 -2.58 12.17
N GLY A 28 -4.58 -2.59 11.94
CA GLY A 28 -5.32 -1.45 11.41
C GLY A 28 -5.21 -0.20 12.28
N VAL A 29 -5.33 -0.36 13.60
CA VAL A 29 -5.17 0.75 14.57
C VAL A 29 -3.74 1.28 14.57
N ALA A 30 -2.72 0.40 14.52
CA ALA A 30 -1.33 0.81 14.46
C ALA A 30 -1.02 1.63 13.20
N PHE A 31 -1.51 1.18 12.03
CA PHE A 31 -1.36 1.93 10.77
C PHE A 31 -2.09 3.27 10.81
N LEU A 32 -3.30 3.32 11.38
CA LEU A 32 -4.05 4.56 11.52
C LEU A 32 -3.34 5.56 12.44
N ALA A 33 -2.82 5.09 13.58
CA ALA A 33 -2.06 5.91 14.51
C ALA A 33 -0.77 6.46 13.88
N ALA A 34 -0.03 5.61 13.16
CA ALA A 34 1.16 6.04 12.41
C ALA A 34 0.81 7.07 11.33
N GLY A 35 -0.28 6.83 10.58
CA GLY A 35 -0.76 7.77 9.58
C GLY A 35 -1.11 9.14 10.16
N LEU A 36 -1.85 9.17 11.27
CA LEU A 36 -2.19 10.41 11.97
C LEU A 36 -0.95 11.12 12.51
N TYR A 37 0.02 10.38 13.06
CA TYR A 37 1.29 10.95 13.53
C TYR A 37 2.03 11.68 12.40
N PHE A 38 2.18 11.05 11.23
CA PHE A 38 2.82 11.69 10.07
C PHE A 38 2.03 12.90 9.55
N MET A 39 0.70 12.83 9.52
CA MET A 39 -0.13 13.96 9.08
C MET A 39 -0.04 15.15 10.03
N LEU A 40 -0.10 14.91 11.35
CA LEU A 40 0.02 15.94 12.38
C LEU A 40 1.43 16.55 12.41
N GLY A 41 2.47 15.72 12.23
CA GLY A 41 3.83 16.20 12.12
C GLY A 41 4.06 17.03 10.85
N ALA A 42 3.49 16.63 9.71
CA ALA A 42 3.55 17.41 8.48
C ALA A 42 2.79 18.75 8.56
N ALA A 43 1.86 18.86 9.49
CA ALA A 43 1.11 20.09 9.80
C ALA A 43 1.75 20.92 10.92
N ASP A 44 2.98 20.59 11.35
CA ASP A 44 3.73 21.22 12.47
C ASP A 44 2.99 21.17 13.84
N LEU A 45 2.03 20.25 13.98
CA LEU A 45 1.29 20.06 15.24
C LEU A 45 1.98 19.09 16.20
N LEU A 46 2.91 18.27 15.70
CA LEU A 46 3.73 17.36 16.50
C LEU A 46 5.21 17.49 16.13
N PRO A 47 6.13 17.33 17.10
CA PRO A 47 7.56 17.34 16.80
C PRO A 47 7.89 16.13 15.94
N MET A 48 8.54 16.39 14.80
CA MET A 48 9.08 15.35 13.92
C MET A 48 10.60 15.52 13.74
N PRO A 49 11.33 14.43 13.52
CA PRO A 49 12.72 14.52 13.10
C PRO A 49 12.84 15.35 11.82
N GLU A 50 13.91 16.11 11.69
CA GLU A 50 14.19 16.87 10.48
C GLU A 50 14.18 15.95 9.26
N THR A 51 13.31 16.23 8.30
CA THR A 51 13.20 15.47 7.07
C THR A 51 13.75 16.31 5.92
N ASN A 52 14.63 15.72 5.11
CA ASN A 52 15.18 16.37 3.92
C ASN A 52 14.19 16.46 2.74
N GLY A 53 12.93 16.07 2.95
CA GLY A 53 11.88 16.07 1.95
C GLY A 53 10.78 17.11 2.22
N PRO A 54 10.01 17.47 1.21
CA PRO A 54 8.91 18.40 1.40
C PRO A 54 7.81 17.80 2.28
N MET A 55 7.27 18.58 3.21
CA MET A 55 6.27 18.16 4.19
C MET A 55 5.01 17.54 3.57
N PHE A 56 4.63 17.97 2.34
CA PHE A 56 3.48 17.37 1.66
C PHE A 56 3.67 15.87 1.34
N ILE A 57 4.91 15.40 1.13
CA ILE A 57 5.20 13.98 0.91
C ILE A 57 5.01 13.19 2.21
N VAL A 58 5.44 13.76 3.33
CA VAL A 58 5.20 13.18 4.65
C VAL A 58 3.69 13.08 4.91
N PHE A 59 2.94 14.13 4.55
CA PHE A 59 1.49 14.13 4.64
C PHE A 59 0.84 13.06 3.76
N CYS A 60 1.28 12.92 2.50
CA CYS A 60 0.79 11.87 1.60
C CYS A 60 1.12 10.46 2.11
N ALA A 61 2.31 10.27 2.70
CA ALA A 61 2.65 9.00 3.35
C ALA A 61 1.71 8.72 4.54
N GLY A 62 1.45 9.73 5.37
CA GLY A 62 0.48 9.64 6.45
C GLY A 62 -0.91 9.25 5.98
N LEU A 63 -1.40 9.86 4.89
CA LEU A 63 -2.68 9.50 4.27
C LEU A 63 -2.70 8.04 3.80
N ALA A 64 -1.63 7.57 3.16
CA ALA A 64 -1.54 6.18 2.70
C ALA A 64 -1.64 5.20 3.89
N PHE A 65 -0.92 5.46 4.98
CA PHE A 65 -1.01 4.66 6.21
C PHE A 65 -2.40 4.72 6.84
N ALA A 66 -3.00 5.91 6.96
CA ALA A 66 -4.33 6.07 7.54
C ALA A 66 -5.40 5.29 6.74
N PHE A 67 -5.38 5.40 5.42
CA PHE A 67 -6.31 4.67 4.55
C PHE A 67 -6.05 3.16 4.58
N ALA A 68 -4.79 2.71 4.63
CA ALA A 68 -4.46 1.30 4.81
C ALA A 68 -5.00 0.76 6.15
N GLY A 69 -4.83 1.52 7.24
CA GLY A 69 -5.38 1.17 8.54
C GLY A 69 -6.90 1.06 8.53
N LEU A 70 -7.60 2.03 7.93
CA LEU A 70 -9.05 1.98 7.76
C LEU A 70 -9.49 0.77 6.91
N THR A 71 -8.74 0.44 5.87
CA THR A 71 -9.02 -0.75 5.05
C THR A 71 -8.95 -2.03 5.89
N CYS A 72 -7.93 -2.20 6.72
CA CYS A 72 -7.82 -3.33 7.64
C CYS A 72 -9.02 -3.40 8.60
N MET A 73 -9.43 -2.26 9.18
CA MET A 73 -10.57 -2.22 10.10
C MET A 73 -11.91 -2.57 9.41
N VAL A 74 -12.12 -2.07 8.18
CA VAL A 74 -13.32 -2.39 7.39
C VAL A 74 -13.33 -3.88 7.01
N ARG A 75 -12.17 -4.47 6.63
CA ARG A 75 -12.03 -5.91 6.38
C ARG A 75 -12.37 -6.75 7.59
N ALA A 76 -11.80 -6.42 8.74
CA ALA A 76 -12.07 -7.13 9.99
C ALA A 76 -13.56 -7.09 10.37
N ARG A 77 -14.22 -5.93 10.22
CA ARG A 77 -15.67 -5.78 10.46
C ARG A 77 -16.53 -6.53 9.45
N ALA A 78 -16.06 -6.66 8.21
CA ALA A 78 -16.75 -7.42 7.18
C ALA A 78 -16.56 -8.94 7.32
N GLY A 79 -15.78 -9.40 8.30
CA GLY A 79 -15.48 -10.82 8.51
C GLY A 79 -14.67 -11.43 7.37
N MET A 80 -13.92 -10.61 6.62
CA MET A 80 -13.13 -11.09 5.48
C MET A 80 -11.85 -11.78 5.98
N THR A 81 -11.62 -13.00 5.52
CA THR A 81 -10.37 -13.74 5.78
C THR A 81 -9.25 -13.26 4.84
N ASP A 82 -7.99 -13.48 5.24
CA ASP A 82 -6.80 -13.05 4.46
C ASP A 82 -6.76 -13.59 3.03
N SER A 83 -7.40 -14.72 2.77
CA SER A 83 -7.48 -15.33 1.43
C SER A 83 -8.49 -14.67 0.49
N GLN A 84 -9.37 -13.79 0.99
CA GLN A 84 -10.36 -13.11 0.17
C GLN A 84 -9.81 -11.76 -0.32
N SER A 85 -9.37 -11.71 -1.58
CA SER A 85 -8.93 -10.47 -2.23
C SER A 85 -10.11 -9.56 -2.62
N GLU A 86 -11.31 -10.12 -2.81
CA GLU A 86 -12.49 -9.40 -3.23
C GLU A 86 -13.56 -9.34 -2.14
N VAL A 87 -14.27 -8.20 -2.10
CA VAL A 87 -15.39 -8.02 -1.18
C VAL A 87 -16.52 -8.96 -1.61
N PRO A 88 -17.04 -9.83 -0.71
CA PRO A 88 -18.13 -10.75 -1.04
C PRO A 88 -19.34 -10.04 -1.65
N ASP A 89 -20.01 -10.70 -2.59
CA ASP A 89 -21.20 -10.13 -3.23
C ASP A 89 -22.34 -9.88 -2.25
N SER A 90 -22.40 -10.65 -1.17
CA SER A 90 -23.33 -10.49 -0.06
C SER A 90 -23.04 -9.29 0.85
N ALA A 91 -21.84 -8.67 0.74
CA ALA A 91 -21.49 -7.56 1.61
C ALA A 91 -22.36 -6.31 1.36
N PRO A 92 -22.67 -5.54 2.42
CA PRO A 92 -23.45 -4.32 2.32
C PRO A 92 -22.83 -3.34 1.31
N ARG A 93 -23.67 -2.58 0.63
CA ARG A 93 -23.22 -1.62 -0.40
C ARG A 93 -22.22 -0.60 0.13
N TRP A 94 -22.42 -0.13 1.37
CA TRP A 94 -21.51 0.83 2.01
C TRP A 94 -20.11 0.24 2.17
N THR A 95 -19.97 -1.05 2.50
CA THR A 95 -18.68 -1.73 2.60
C THR A 95 -17.95 -1.71 1.26
N LYS A 96 -18.65 -2.11 0.18
CA LYS A 96 -18.08 -2.10 -1.18
C LYS A 96 -17.63 -0.69 -1.61
N MET A 97 -18.41 0.33 -1.24
CA MET A 97 -18.08 1.72 -1.55
C MET A 97 -16.90 2.22 -0.73
N SER A 98 -16.87 1.93 0.57
CA SER A 98 -15.72 2.28 1.43
C SER A 98 -14.42 1.67 0.93
N PHE A 99 -14.43 0.39 0.53
CA PHE A 99 -13.25 -0.24 -0.05
C PHE A 99 -12.74 0.47 -1.30
N ARG A 100 -13.62 0.89 -2.19
CA ARG A 100 -13.22 1.62 -3.40
C ARG A 100 -12.64 2.98 -3.09
N VAL A 101 -13.29 3.73 -2.20
CA VAL A 101 -12.81 5.06 -1.78
C VAL A 101 -11.45 4.94 -1.10
N LEU A 102 -11.28 3.96 -0.21
CA LEU A 102 -10.01 3.72 0.47
C LEU A 102 -8.92 3.26 -0.52
N ALA A 103 -9.25 2.38 -1.47
CA ALA A 103 -8.31 1.97 -2.51
C ALA A 103 -7.86 3.15 -3.39
N ILE A 104 -8.79 4.02 -3.79
CA ILE A 104 -8.48 5.26 -4.52
C ILE A 104 -7.56 6.15 -3.67
N GLY A 105 -7.85 6.30 -2.38
CA GLY A 105 -7.06 7.13 -1.46
C GLY A 105 -5.63 6.63 -1.29
N VAL A 106 -5.44 5.33 -0.99
CA VAL A 106 -4.11 4.72 -0.87
C VAL A 106 -3.33 4.84 -2.17
N SER A 107 -3.95 4.43 -3.29
CA SER A 107 -3.29 4.46 -4.60
C SER A 107 -2.96 5.87 -5.04
N GLY A 108 -3.84 6.85 -4.80
CA GLY A 108 -3.59 8.26 -5.10
C GLY A 108 -2.44 8.85 -4.29
N ALA A 109 -2.37 8.54 -2.99
CA ALA A 109 -1.26 8.96 -2.15
C ALA A 109 0.08 8.37 -2.64
N LEU A 110 0.11 7.08 -2.96
CA LEU A 110 1.31 6.41 -3.49
C LEU A 110 1.71 6.97 -4.87
N ALA A 111 0.73 7.23 -5.76
CA ALA A 111 0.99 7.84 -7.06
C ALA A 111 1.59 9.23 -6.92
N THR A 112 1.11 10.04 -5.97
CA THR A 112 1.64 11.38 -5.68
C THR A 112 3.09 11.30 -5.19
N ILE A 113 3.40 10.39 -4.26
CA ILE A 113 4.76 10.14 -3.78
C ILE A 113 5.66 9.70 -4.93
N GLY A 114 5.23 8.71 -5.73
CA GLY A 114 5.99 8.22 -6.87
C GLY A 114 6.24 9.29 -7.92
N THR A 115 5.25 10.14 -8.21
CA THR A 115 5.38 11.29 -9.11
C THR A 115 6.44 12.27 -8.59
N TRP A 116 6.39 12.61 -7.30
CA TRP A 116 7.39 13.49 -6.72
C TRP A 116 8.79 12.87 -6.74
N ILE A 117 8.93 11.58 -6.48
CA ILE A 117 10.22 10.88 -6.60
C ILE A 117 10.76 10.98 -8.03
N ALA A 118 9.91 10.86 -9.04
CA ALA A 118 10.31 10.91 -10.44
C ALA A 118 10.73 12.30 -10.92
N ILE A 119 9.93 13.34 -10.62
CA ILE A 119 10.10 14.68 -11.20
C ILE A 119 10.48 15.76 -10.21
N GLY A 120 10.41 15.51 -8.90
CA GLY A 120 10.74 16.51 -7.88
C GLY A 120 12.20 16.96 -7.94
N SER A 121 12.48 18.16 -7.46
CA SER A 121 13.82 18.73 -7.34
C SER A 121 14.53 18.21 -6.07
N GLY A 122 15.85 18.07 -6.13
CA GLY A 122 16.71 17.71 -5.01
C GLY A 122 17.57 16.46 -5.26
N PRO A 123 18.77 16.38 -4.63
CA PRO A 123 19.62 15.22 -4.74
C PRO A 123 18.96 14.00 -4.07
N ARG A 124 18.97 12.87 -4.75
CA ARG A 124 18.44 11.60 -4.24
C ARG A 124 19.47 10.52 -4.40
N ALA A 125 19.85 9.90 -3.28
CA ALA A 125 20.77 8.78 -3.30
C ALA A 125 20.00 7.49 -3.65
N PHE A 126 19.88 7.20 -4.94
CA PHE A 126 19.53 5.84 -5.39
C PHE A 126 20.84 5.06 -5.50
N SER A 127 21.12 4.19 -4.53
CA SER A 127 22.21 3.23 -4.65
C SER A 127 21.75 2.02 -5.45
N LEU A 128 22.15 1.94 -6.72
CA LEU A 128 22.00 0.72 -7.50
C LEU A 128 23.26 -0.13 -7.29
N SER A 129 23.24 -1.04 -6.32
CA SER A 129 24.29 -2.04 -6.14
C SER A 129 24.08 -3.18 -7.13
N ALA A 130 24.53 -3.00 -8.36
CA ALA A 130 24.69 -4.11 -9.29
C ALA A 130 26.15 -4.60 -9.23
N PRO A 131 26.42 -5.92 -9.27
CA PRO A 131 27.76 -6.47 -9.04
C PRO A 131 28.83 -6.04 -10.03
N PHE A 132 28.49 -5.24 -11.05
CA PHE A 132 29.40 -4.81 -12.10
C PHE A 132 29.39 -3.32 -12.45
N VAL A 133 28.54 -2.49 -11.81
CA VAL A 133 28.41 -1.06 -12.16
C VAL A 133 28.08 -0.23 -10.93
N GLU A 134 29.11 0.46 -10.40
CA GLU A 134 28.93 1.57 -9.48
C GLU A 134 28.76 2.87 -10.30
N MET A 135 27.56 3.17 -10.76
CA MET A 135 27.23 4.43 -11.42
C MET A 135 26.18 5.19 -10.61
N GLN A 136 26.60 6.13 -9.77
CA GLN A 136 25.69 6.97 -8.99
C GLN A 136 24.72 7.76 -9.89
N THR A 137 25.23 8.35 -10.97
CA THR A 137 24.42 9.16 -11.90
C THR A 137 23.44 8.33 -12.71
N ALA A 138 23.84 7.14 -13.17
CA ALA A 138 22.95 6.21 -13.89
C ALA A 138 21.87 5.64 -12.94
N GLY A 139 22.23 5.37 -11.69
CA GLY A 139 21.31 4.89 -10.65
C GLY A 139 20.19 5.90 -10.38
N GLU A 140 20.50 7.18 -10.31
CA GLU A 140 19.48 8.23 -10.12
C GLU A 140 18.50 8.32 -11.29
N MET A 141 19.01 8.31 -12.52
CA MET A 141 18.19 8.39 -13.73
C MET A 141 17.27 7.16 -13.89
N ILE A 142 17.82 5.96 -13.68
CA ILE A 142 17.07 4.72 -13.71
C ILE A 142 16.03 4.69 -12.58
N GLY A 143 16.40 5.08 -11.36
CA GLY A 143 15.49 5.15 -10.23
C GLY A 143 14.31 6.08 -10.51
N ARG A 144 14.55 7.29 -10.99
CA ARG A 144 13.50 8.23 -11.39
C ARG A 144 12.61 7.69 -12.50
N ALA A 145 13.17 7.02 -13.50
CA ALA A 145 12.42 6.43 -14.59
C ALA A 145 11.50 5.28 -14.09
N VAL A 146 12.00 4.41 -13.22
CA VAL A 146 11.21 3.31 -12.64
C VAL A 146 10.07 3.85 -11.78
N PHE A 147 10.34 4.81 -10.89
CA PHE A 147 9.30 5.44 -10.07
C PHE A 147 8.31 6.24 -10.92
N GLY A 148 8.77 6.91 -11.98
CA GLY A 148 7.90 7.63 -12.91
C GLY A 148 6.96 6.70 -13.66
N LEU A 149 7.48 5.60 -14.20
CA LEU A 149 6.67 4.58 -14.87
C LEU A 149 5.65 3.96 -13.88
N GLY A 150 6.10 3.61 -12.68
CA GLY A 150 5.21 3.11 -11.62
C GLY A 150 4.11 4.10 -11.27
N ALA A 151 4.44 5.38 -11.12
CA ALA A 151 3.47 6.44 -10.84
C ALA A 151 2.42 6.56 -11.95
N VAL A 152 2.83 6.51 -13.22
CA VAL A 152 1.90 6.57 -14.38
C VAL A 152 0.93 5.39 -14.34
N ILE A 153 1.41 4.17 -14.10
CA ILE A 153 0.55 2.98 -14.00
C ILE A 153 -0.45 3.14 -12.87
N VAL A 154 -0.01 3.60 -11.69
CA VAL A 154 -0.90 3.79 -10.53
C VAL A 154 -1.91 4.91 -10.80
N TRP A 155 -1.54 6.01 -11.49
CA TRP A 155 -2.48 7.06 -11.89
C TRP A 155 -3.55 6.54 -12.85
N ILE A 156 -3.19 5.73 -13.84
CA ILE A 156 -4.16 5.08 -14.75
C ILE A 156 -5.14 4.24 -13.94
N TYR A 157 -4.64 3.45 -12.98
CA TYR A 157 -5.47 2.65 -12.09
C TYR A 157 -6.42 3.50 -11.24
N VAL A 158 -5.94 4.60 -10.63
CA VAL A 158 -6.74 5.54 -9.84
C VAL A 158 -7.85 6.16 -10.69
N ILE A 159 -7.53 6.60 -11.90
CA ILE A 159 -8.52 7.17 -12.83
C ILE A 159 -9.58 6.13 -13.19
N ALA A 160 -9.17 4.91 -13.55
CA ALA A 160 -10.09 3.83 -13.90
C ALA A 160 -11.04 3.47 -12.73
N LEU A 161 -10.51 3.36 -11.51
CA LEU A 161 -11.32 3.12 -10.30
C LEU A 161 -12.28 4.27 -10.03
N THR A 162 -11.82 5.52 -10.17
CA THR A 162 -12.64 6.71 -9.93
C THR A 162 -13.80 6.77 -10.92
N VAL A 163 -13.51 6.64 -12.21
CA VAL A 163 -14.54 6.61 -13.27
C VAL A 163 -15.53 5.48 -13.05
N GLY A 164 -15.05 4.26 -12.75
CA GLY A 164 -15.91 3.13 -12.47
C GLY A 164 -16.77 3.30 -11.22
N THR A 165 -16.29 4.03 -10.22
CA THR A 165 -17.05 4.34 -9.00
C THR A 165 -18.12 5.40 -9.27
N VAL A 166 -17.75 6.46 -10.00
CA VAL A 166 -18.65 7.56 -10.37
C VAL A 166 -19.79 7.03 -11.27
N ARG A 167 -19.49 6.24 -12.29
CA ARG A 167 -20.51 5.64 -13.16
C ARG A 167 -21.55 4.84 -12.35
N LYS A 168 -21.11 4.01 -11.41
CA LYS A 168 -22.00 3.23 -10.55
C LYS A 168 -22.87 4.07 -9.59
N LEU A 169 -22.50 5.34 -9.36
CA LEU A 169 -23.33 6.27 -8.59
C LEU A 169 -24.42 6.92 -9.45
N PHE A 170 -24.13 7.15 -10.74
CA PHE A 170 -25.08 7.82 -11.66
C PHE A 170 -26.02 6.84 -12.38
N ASP A 171 -25.65 5.57 -12.53
CA ASP A 171 -26.50 4.53 -13.14
C ASP A 171 -27.63 4.05 -12.20
N ARG A 172 -28.07 4.93 -11.30
CA ARG A 172 -29.24 4.81 -10.42
C ARG A 172 -30.25 5.89 -10.76
#